data_91128ec157de2931db0c7bbad2923543
#
_entry.id   91128ec157de2931db0c7bbad2923543
#
_cell.length_a   1.000
_cell.length_b   1.000
_cell.length_c   1.000
_cell.angle_alpha   90.00
_cell.angle_beta   90.00
_cell.angle_gamma   90.00
#
_symmetry.space_group_name_H-M   'P 1'
#
loop_
_entity.id
_entity.type
_entity.pdbx_description
1 polymer ?
#
loop_
_entity_poly.entity_id
_entity_poly.type
_entity_poly.pdbx_seq_one_letter_code
_entity_poly.pdbx_strand_id
1 'polypeptide(L)'
;MRTLRFVISFFLILTIVFILPRIAPGDPIENALGLDYATATEYEKEYYRQKWGLDKSVFEQYLLFLKSIFTFDFGYSFTQDQKVSEMLGYSMLQSVKLVLPALIIGSFAALAVGIYMGIKNGNRVDRGLTGTIILIHTIPSFITGILILALFAFKLDWFPLGHMSTGTGDLADQIYCLTLPVATLSLITFTGYYLIIRSATMQICEEHFIQVEREHGFDDDYINSNHVLRNIGTQFVSMFALSLGGMISGAMIIEVVFSLNGMGNVVYSAISASDYPVIQGAFIFITASVLLANFIAEILYSILDPRISDGGV
;
A
#
# COMPACT_ATOMS: atom_id res chain seq x y z
N MET A 1 29.68 6.78 -5.04
CA MET A 1 29.02 5.73 -5.84
C MET A 1 27.52 5.57 -5.48
N ARG A 2 27.10 5.61 -4.19
CA ARG A 2 25.68 5.49 -3.78
C ARG A 2 24.79 6.56 -4.43
N THR A 3 25.14 7.83 -4.31
CA THR A 3 24.35 8.96 -4.85
C THR A 3 24.11 8.84 -6.37
N LEU A 4 25.15 8.45 -7.12
CA LEU A 4 25.03 8.27 -8.58
C LEU A 4 24.04 7.14 -8.95
N ARG A 5 24.03 6.03 -8.20
CA ARG A 5 23.07 4.94 -8.40
C ARG A 5 21.63 5.41 -8.13
N PHE A 6 21.41 6.19 -7.05
CA PHE A 6 20.09 6.76 -6.76
C PHE A 6 19.59 7.67 -7.88
N VAL A 7 20.45 8.56 -8.38
CA VAL A 7 20.10 9.48 -9.47
C VAL A 7 19.76 8.69 -10.75
N ILE A 8 20.58 7.71 -11.11
CA ILE A 8 20.31 6.87 -12.28
C ILE A 8 18.99 6.10 -12.12
N SER A 9 18.76 5.46 -10.96
CA SER A 9 17.52 4.72 -10.69
C SER A 9 16.30 5.63 -10.73
N PHE A 10 16.40 6.84 -10.19
CA PHE A 10 15.33 7.83 -10.23
C PHE A 10 14.94 8.19 -11.66
N PHE A 11 15.91 8.60 -12.50
CA PHE A 11 15.63 8.93 -13.90
C PHE A 11 15.15 7.73 -14.71
N LEU A 12 15.64 6.53 -14.41
CA LEU A 12 15.18 5.30 -15.06
C LEU A 12 13.70 5.04 -14.74
N ILE A 13 13.31 5.15 -13.46
CA ILE A 13 11.92 5.01 -13.03
C ILE A 13 11.03 6.05 -13.72
N LEU A 14 11.43 7.32 -13.72
CA LEU A 14 10.69 8.39 -14.39
C LEU A 14 10.50 8.12 -15.89
N THR A 15 11.53 7.63 -16.55
CA THR A 15 11.46 7.27 -17.97
C THR A 15 10.48 6.13 -18.21
N ILE A 16 10.50 5.09 -17.35
CA ILE A 16 9.54 3.98 -17.43
C ILE A 16 8.11 4.50 -17.22
N VAL A 17 7.88 5.31 -16.20
CA VAL A 17 6.56 5.90 -15.89
C VAL A 17 6.04 6.75 -17.06
N PHE A 18 6.92 7.47 -17.75
CA PHE A 18 6.56 8.24 -18.93
C PHE A 18 6.20 7.37 -20.15
N ILE A 19 6.96 6.30 -20.37
CA ILE A 19 6.81 5.43 -21.55
C ILE A 19 5.60 4.48 -21.38
N LEU A 20 5.36 3.98 -20.17
CA LEU A 20 4.38 2.92 -19.90
C LEU A 20 2.97 3.22 -20.39
N PRO A 21 2.37 4.40 -20.15
CA PRO A 21 1.05 4.73 -20.70
C PRO A 21 1.01 4.81 -22.22
N ARG A 22 2.13 5.14 -22.86
CA ARG A 22 2.25 5.30 -24.32
C ARG A 22 2.40 3.99 -25.08
N ILE A 23 2.82 2.93 -24.38
CA ILE A 23 2.89 1.57 -24.94
C ILE A 23 1.56 0.83 -24.72
N ALA A 24 0.79 1.23 -23.69
CA ALA A 24 -0.49 0.63 -23.39
C ALA A 24 -1.47 0.82 -24.56
N PRO A 25 -2.29 -0.17 -24.90
CA PRO A 25 -3.30 -0.04 -25.93
C PRO A 25 -4.37 0.97 -25.52
N GLY A 26 -4.78 1.84 -26.45
CA GLY A 26 -5.83 2.85 -26.26
C GLY A 26 -5.39 4.23 -26.75
N ASP A 27 -6.32 4.97 -27.33
CA ASP A 27 -6.14 6.39 -27.65
C ASP A 27 -6.77 7.23 -26.52
N PRO A 28 -6.00 8.10 -25.84
CA PRO A 28 -6.53 8.94 -24.78
C PRO A 28 -7.70 9.82 -25.24
N ILE A 29 -7.75 10.23 -26.51
CA ILE A 29 -8.83 11.03 -27.05
C ILE A 29 -10.09 10.18 -27.24
N GLU A 30 -9.94 8.97 -27.76
CA GLU A 30 -11.05 8.02 -27.89
C GLU A 30 -11.65 7.68 -26.53
N ASN A 31 -10.81 7.39 -25.55
CA ASN A 31 -11.25 7.05 -24.18
C ASN A 31 -11.93 8.24 -23.46
N ALA A 32 -11.46 9.46 -23.69
CA ALA A 32 -12.04 10.65 -23.07
C ALA A 32 -13.37 11.09 -23.72
N LEU A 33 -13.50 10.94 -25.02
CA LEU A 33 -14.73 11.24 -25.76
C LEU A 33 -15.76 10.10 -25.68
N GLY A 34 -15.31 8.86 -25.44
CA GLY A 34 -16.18 7.70 -25.33
C GLY A 34 -17.07 7.52 -26.56
N LEU A 35 -18.39 7.45 -26.35
CA LEU A 35 -19.36 7.28 -27.44
C LEU A 35 -19.37 8.43 -28.46
N ASP A 36 -18.97 9.62 -28.04
CA ASP A 36 -18.95 10.82 -28.89
C ASP A 36 -17.74 10.83 -29.86
N TYR A 37 -16.73 9.96 -29.63
CA TYR A 37 -15.55 9.87 -30.50
C TYR A 37 -15.90 9.56 -31.96
N ALA A 38 -16.87 8.68 -32.19
CA ALA A 38 -17.32 8.29 -33.54
C ALA A 38 -18.01 9.43 -34.29
N THR A 39 -18.61 10.37 -33.57
CA THR A 39 -19.32 11.53 -34.11
C THR A 39 -18.51 12.82 -34.04
N ALA A 40 -17.40 12.82 -33.28
CA ALA A 40 -16.52 13.96 -33.12
C ALA A 40 -15.86 14.34 -34.46
N THR A 41 -15.87 15.63 -34.73
CA THR A 41 -15.20 16.21 -35.91
C THR A 41 -13.69 16.13 -35.77
N GLU A 42 -12.96 16.12 -36.90
CA GLU A 42 -11.48 16.16 -36.85
C GLU A 42 -10.96 17.43 -36.16
N TYR A 43 -11.71 18.53 -36.20
CA TYR A 43 -11.40 19.75 -35.47
C TYR A 43 -11.44 19.54 -33.95
N GLU A 44 -12.45 18.85 -33.42
CA GLU A 44 -12.57 18.56 -32.00
C GLU A 44 -11.46 17.62 -31.53
N LYS A 45 -11.13 16.58 -32.31
CA LYS A 45 -10.02 15.66 -31.99
C LYS A 45 -8.68 16.40 -31.96
N GLU A 46 -8.45 17.29 -32.95
CA GLU A 46 -7.23 18.09 -33.02
C GLU A 46 -7.16 19.12 -31.87
N TYR A 47 -8.30 19.72 -31.49
CA TYR A 47 -8.37 20.57 -30.30
C TYR A 47 -7.92 19.84 -29.03
N TYR A 48 -8.37 18.61 -28.79
CA TYR A 48 -7.93 17.82 -27.64
C TYR A 48 -6.46 17.43 -27.76
N ARG A 49 -5.95 17.07 -28.92
CA ARG A 49 -4.51 16.82 -29.14
C ARG A 49 -3.64 17.99 -28.71
N GLN A 50 -4.02 19.18 -29.14
CA GLN A 50 -3.28 20.40 -28.78
C GLN A 50 -3.46 20.76 -27.30
N LYS A 51 -4.68 20.68 -26.75
CA LYS A 51 -4.97 20.94 -25.34
C LYS A 51 -4.13 20.05 -24.42
N TRP A 52 -3.92 18.81 -24.80
CA TRP A 52 -3.17 17.83 -23.99
C TRP A 52 -1.69 17.71 -24.37
N GLY A 53 -1.26 18.46 -25.38
CA GLY A 53 0.13 18.45 -25.86
C GLY A 53 0.55 17.15 -26.52
N LEU A 54 -0.40 16.35 -27.00
CA LEU A 54 -0.17 15.10 -27.72
C LEU A 54 0.28 15.34 -29.18
N ASP A 55 0.14 16.56 -29.67
CA ASP A 55 0.65 17.04 -30.95
C ASP A 55 2.18 17.23 -30.96
N LYS A 56 2.79 17.34 -29.78
CA LYS A 56 4.23 17.55 -29.62
C LYS A 56 5.01 16.26 -29.84
N SER A 57 6.30 16.41 -30.20
CA SER A 57 7.19 15.25 -30.26
C SER A 57 7.29 14.52 -28.90
N VAL A 58 7.51 13.21 -28.90
CA VAL A 58 7.64 12.41 -27.67
C VAL A 58 8.73 12.96 -26.76
N PHE A 59 9.81 13.49 -27.33
CA PHE A 59 10.89 14.11 -26.58
C PHE A 59 10.46 15.41 -25.87
N GLU A 60 9.69 16.27 -26.55
CA GLU A 60 9.13 17.48 -25.93
C GLU A 60 8.14 17.14 -24.83
N GLN A 61 7.28 16.14 -25.05
CA GLN A 61 6.38 15.63 -24.00
C GLN A 61 7.18 15.13 -22.80
N TYR A 62 8.30 14.44 -22.99
CA TYR A 62 9.16 13.98 -21.90
C TYR A 62 9.80 15.13 -21.12
N LEU A 63 10.26 16.17 -21.80
CA LEU A 63 10.79 17.36 -21.12
C LEU A 63 9.72 18.10 -20.30
N LEU A 64 8.49 18.20 -20.85
CA LEU A 64 7.35 18.77 -20.10
C LEU A 64 7.00 17.92 -18.89
N PHE A 65 7.01 16.60 -19.03
CA PHE A 65 6.82 15.67 -17.91
C PHE A 65 7.89 15.85 -16.84
N LEU A 66 9.17 15.93 -17.20
CA LEU A 66 10.23 16.21 -16.21
C LEU A 66 10.01 17.56 -15.52
N LYS A 67 9.63 18.60 -16.27
CA LYS A 67 9.30 19.90 -15.70
C LYS A 67 8.15 19.82 -14.70
N SER A 68 7.08 19.09 -15.01
CA SER A 68 5.89 18.93 -14.14
C SER A 68 6.24 18.32 -12.77
N ILE A 69 7.23 17.43 -12.72
CA ILE A 69 7.71 16.82 -11.48
C ILE A 69 8.32 17.88 -10.55
N PHE A 70 9.20 18.73 -11.08
CA PHE A 70 9.88 19.76 -10.27
C PHE A 70 8.97 20.94 -9.90
N THR A 71 7.91 21.18 -10.67
CA THR A 71 6.93 22.24 -10.39
C THR A 71 5.71 21.75 -9.60
N PHE A 72 5.57 20.44 -9.40
CA PHE A 72 4.36 19.80 -8.84
C PHE A 72 3.07 20.16 -9.59
N ASP A 73 3.20 20.54 -10.86
CA ASP A 73 2.08 20.85 -11.74
C ASP A 73 1.93 19.73 -12.80
N PHE A 74 1.08 18.76 -12.48
CA PHE A 74 0.80 17.61 -13.35
C PHE A 74 -0.30 17.89 -14.37
N GLY A 75 -0.77 19.13 -14.46
CA GLY A 75 -1.83 19.54 -15.38
C GLY A 75 -3.22 19.07 -14.95
N TYR A 76 -4.07 18.79 -15.92
CA TYR A 76 -5.46 18.40 -15.73
C TYR A 76 -5.69 16.95 -16.21
N SER A 77 -6.58 16.25 -15.54
CA SER A 77 -7.10 14.96 -15.97
C SER A 77 -7.76 15.10 -17.34
N PHE A 78 -7.49 14.15 -18.24
CA PHE A 78 -8.11 14.16 -19.57
C PHE A 78 -9.60 13.84 -19.52
N THR A 79 -10.02 13.02 -18.54
CA THR A 79 -11.39 12.52 -18.42
C THR A 79 -12.25 13.31 -17.45
N GLN A 80 -11.66 13.86 -16.38
CA GLN A 80 -12.41 14.54 -15.32
C GLN A 80 -12.29 16.07 -15.37
N ASP A 81 -11.40 16.63 -16.20
CA ASP A 81 -11.08 18.06 -16.30
C ASP A 81 -10.76 18.72 -14.94
N GLN A 82 -10.24 17.93 -14.00
CA GLN A 82 -9.82 18.34 -12.67
C GLN A 82 -8.30 18.41 -12.58
N LYS A 83 -7.80 19.26 -11.69
CA LYS A 83 -6.38 19.39 -11.46
C LYS A 83 -5.81 18.12 -10.83
N VAL A 84 -4.84 17.49 -11.49
CA VAL A 84 -4.28 16.18 -11.11
C VAL A 84 -3.70 16.22 -9.70
N SER A 85 -2.97 17.28 -9.33
CA SER A 85 -2.37 17.39 -7.99
C SER A 85 -3.40 17.40 -6.86
N GLU A 86 -4.56 18.05 -7.06
CA GLU A 86 -5.63 18.10 -6.07
C GLU A 86 -6.33 16.75 -5.94
N MET A 87 -6.64 16.13 -7.08
CA MET A 87 -7.26 14.79 -7.13
C MET A 87 -6.38 13.74 -6.45
N LEU A 88 -5.08 13.72 -6.76
CA LEU A 88 -4.14 12.77 -6.18
C LEU A 88 -3.91 13.03 -4.69
N GLY A 89 -3.82 14.30 -4.27
CA GLY A 89 -3.70 14.66 -2.86
C GLY A 89 -4.90 14.19 -2.04
N TYR A 90 -6.11 14.39 -2.55
CA TYR A 90 -7.33 13.88 -1.92
C TYR A 90 -7.33 12.34 -1.82
N SER A 91 -7.06 11.66 -2.93
CA SER A 91 -7.07 10.20 -2.98
C SER A 91 -5.99 9.56 -2.11
N MET A 92 -4.81 10.20 -2.01
CA MET A 92 -3.75 9.79 -1.09
C MET A 92 -4.24 9.81 0.37
N LEU A 93 -4.91 10.88 0.77
CA LEU A 93 -5.44 10.99 2.12
C LEU A 93 -6.49 9.89 2.41
N GLN A 94 -7.32 9.54 1.43
CA GLN A 94 -8.29 8.46 1.58
C GLN A 94 -7.60 7.09 1.71
N SER A 95 -6.57 6.82 0.91
CA SER A 95 -5.76 5.59 1.06
C SER A 95 -5.11 5.50 2.44
N VAL A 96 -4.56 6.60 2.96
CA VAL A 96 -3.97 6.62 4.30
C VAL A 96 -5.00 6.32 5.38
N LYS A 97 -6.23 6.85 5.29
CA LYS A 97 -7.33 6.56 6.22
C LYS A 97 -7.72 5.08 6.24
N LEU A 98 -7.56 4.37 5.13
CA LEU A 98 -7.79 2.93 5.04
C LEU A 98 -6.61 2.13 5.57
N VAL A 99 -5.42 2.40 5.06
CA VAL A 99 -4.27 1.50 5.20
C VAL A 99 -3.59 1.66 6.55
N LEU A 100 -3.47 2.89 7.07
CA LEU A 100 -2.79 3.12 8.34
C LEU A 100 -3.47 2.41 9.52
N PRO A 101 -4.80 2.55 9.74
CA PRO A 101 -5.48 1.78 10.78
C PRO A 101 -5.38 0.26 10.56
N ALA A 102 -5.53 -0.20 9.31
CA ALA A 102 -5.45 -1.61 9.00
C ALA A 102 -4.07 -2.20 9.30
N LEU A 103 -3.00 -1.49 8.93
CA LEU A 103 -1.63 -1.88 9.23
C LEU A 103 -1.39 -1.93 10.75
N ILE A 104 -1.82 -0.90 11.49
CA ILE A 104 -1.66 -0.86 12.95
C ILE A 104 -2.41 -2.04 13.59
N ILE A 105 -3.70 -2.18 13.32
CA ILE A 105 -4.52 -3.24 13.93
C ILE A 105 -3.99 -4.62 13.56
N GLY A 106 -3.77 -4.89 12.27
CA GLY A 106 -3.33 -6.19 11.79
C GLY A 106 -1.95 -6.59 12.30
N SER A 107 -0.97 -5.69 12.24
CA SER A 107 0.41 -6.00 12.64
C SER A 107 0.58 -6.14 14.16
N PHE A 108 -0.04 -5.28 14.98
CA PHE A 108 0.04 -5.40 16.43
C PHE A 108 -0.74 -6.61 16.97
N ALA A 109 -1.90 -6.93 16.39
CA ALA A 109 -2.60 -8.17 16.69
C ALA A 109 -1.73 -9.39 16.34
N ALA A 110 -1.06 -9.36 15.18
CA ALA A 110 -0.14 -10.42 14.76
C ALA A 110 1.10 -10.54 15.68
N LEU A 111 1.62 -9.40 16.15
CA LEU A 111 2.73 -9.38 17.11
C LEU A 111 2.34 -10.11 18.39
N ALA A 112 1.22 -9.73 18.99
CA ALA A 112 0.78 -10.32 20.25
C ALA A 112 0.48 -11.84 20.11
N VAL A 113 -0.31 -12.22 19.10
CA VAL A 113 -0.73 -13.60 18.87
C VAL A 113 0.45 -14.45 18.37
N GLY A 114 1.29 -13.90 17.49
CA GLY A 114 2.45 -14.60 16.92
C GLY A 114 3.51 -14.93 17.96
N ILE A 115 3.84 -13.99 18.86
CA ILE A 115 4.76 -14.27 19.99
C ILE A 115 4.15 -15.32 20.92
N TYR A 116 2.89 -15.14 21.33
CA TYR A 116 2.24 -16.09 22.23
C TYR A 116 2.21 -17.51 21.67
N MET A 117 1.88 -17.67 20.38
CA MET A 117 1.84 -18.97 19.73
C MET A 117 3.24 -19.52 19.42
N GLY A 118 4.21 -18.67 19.13
CA GLY A 118 5.60 -19.07 18.93
C GLY A 118 6.23 -19.66 20.20
N ILE A 119 5.99 -19.05 21.37
CA ILE A 119 6.42 -19.57 22.67
C ILE A 119 5.72 -20.90 22.99
N LYS A 120 4.41 -21.01 22.72
CA LYS A 120 3.62 -22.23 22.96
C LYS A 120 3.62 -23.21 21.78
N ASN A 121 4.67 -23.18 20.98
CA ASN A 121 4.81 -23.99 19.79
C ASN A 121 4.44 -25.48 20.01
N GLY A 122 3.74 -26.05 19.03
CA GLY A 122 3.42 -27.47 18.94
C GLY A 122 2.20 -27.92 19.75
N ASN A 123 1.54 -27.05 20.51
CA ASN A 123 0.28 -27.39 21.18
C ASN A 123 -0.89 -27.47 20.16
N ARG A 124 -2.04 -28.04 20.60
CA ARG A 124 -3.21 -28.22 19.70
C ARG A 124 -3.81 -26.91 19.22
N VAL A 125 -3.79 -25.88 20.06
CA VAL A 125 -4.32 -24.55 19.72
C VAL A 125 -3.42 -23.88 18.68
N ASP A 126 -2.11 -23.92 18.88
CA ASP A 126 -1.13 -23.40 17.92
C ASP A 126 -1.28 -24.06 16.55
N ARG A 127 -1.35 -25.39 16.49
CA ARG A 127 -1.51 -26.11 15.22
C ARG A 127 -2.84 -25.76 14.51
N GLY A 128 -3.94 -25.69 15.25
CA GLY A 128 -5.25 -25.34 14.72
C GLY A 128 -5.28 -23.91 14.19
N LEU A 129 -4.82 -22.95 15.00
CA LEU A 129 -4.79 -21.53 14.63
C LEU A 129 -3.86 -21.28 13.45
N THR A 130 -2.64 -21.80 13.48
CA THR A 130 -1.67 -21.65 12.39
C THR A 130 -2.18 -22.28 11.10
N GLY A 131 -2.80 -23.46 11.17
CA GLY A 131 -3.43 -24.10 10.01
C GLY A 131 -4.54 -23.23 9.40
N THR A 132 -5.41 -22.66 10.24
CA THR A 132 -6.46 -21.73 9.79
C THR A 132 -5.88 -20.46 9.15
N ILE A 133 -4.85 -19.87 9.76
CA ILE A 133 -4.19 -18.68 9.24
C ILE A 133 -3.51 -18.96 7.90
N ILE A 134 -2.86 -20.11 7.73
CA ILE A 134 -2.26 -20.51 6.44
C ILE A 134 -3.36 -20.64 5.37
N LEU A 135 -4.50 -21.26 5.69
CA LEU A 135 -5.63 -21.36 4.76
C LEU A 135 -6.12 -19.98 4.32
N ILE A 136 -6.32 -19.06 5.26
CA ILE A 136 -6.75 -17.68 4.93
C ILE A 136 -5.67 -16.95 4.12
N HIS A 137 -4.41 -17.10 4.48
CA HIS A 137 -3.29 -16.43 3.81
C HIS A 137 -3.07 -16.89 2.36
N THR A 138 -3.42 -18.14 2.03
CA THR A 138 -3.36 -18.67 0.67
C THR A 138 -4.45 -18.15 -0.24
N ILE A 139 -5.55 -17.62 0.31
CA ILE A 139 -6.61 -17.01 -0.48
C ILE A 139 -6.12 -15.65 -1.01
N PRO A 140 -6.20 -15.39 -2.33
CA PRO A 140 -5.87 -14.06 -2.87
C PRO A 140 -6.68 -12.95 -2.18
N SER A 141 -6.01 -11.84 -1.87
CA SER A 141 -6.61 -10.73 -1.09
C SER A 141 -7.93 -10.20 -1.66
N PHE A 142 -8.06 -10.14 -2.98
CA PHE A 142 -9.31 -9.69 -3.62
C PHE A 142 -10.47 -10.66 -3.38
N ILE A 143 -10.22 -11.97 -3.37
CA ILE A 143 -11.25 -12.98 -3.06
C ILE A 143 -11.68 -12.84 -1.61
N THR A 144 -10.74 -12.69 -0.69
CA THR A 144 -11.03 -12.43 0.73
C THR A 144 -11.90 -11.17 0.87
N GLY A 145 -11.56 -10.08 0.17
CA GLY A 145 -12.34 -8.85 0.15
C GLY A 145 -13.76 -9.06 -0.36
N ILE A 146 -13.92 -9.73 -1.50
CA ILE A 146 -15.24 -10.01 -2.09
C ILE A 146 -16.09 -10.91 -1.17
N LEU A 147 -15.50 -11.94 -0.55
CA LEU A 147 -16.22 -12.83 0.36
C LEU A 147 -16.71 -12.09 1.61
N ILE A 148 -15.88 -11.25 2.19
CA ILE A 148 -16.24 -10.43 3.36
C ILE A 148 -17.32 -9.42 2.98
N LEU A 149 -17.19 -8.73 1.84
CA LEU A 149 -18.21 -7.81 1.33
C LEU A 149 -19.53 -8.51 1.08
N ALA A 150 -19.51 -9.67 0.40
CA ALA A 150 -20.72 -10.45 0.09
C ALA A 150 -21.42 -10.95 1.36
N LEU A 151 -20.67 -11.35 2.38
CA LEU A 151 -21.24 -11.85 3.62
C LEU A 151 -21.79 -10.70 4.49
N PHE A 152 -20.96 -9.69 4.81
CA PHE A 152 -21.28 -8.70 5.84
C PHE A 152 -22.06 -7.50 5.30
N ALA A 153 -21.82 -7.10 4.06
CA ALA A 153 -22.56 -5.99 3.46
C ALA A 153 -23.78 -6.46 2.66
N PHE A 154 -23.63 -7.47 1.79
CA PHE A 154 -24.73 -7.89 0.93
C PHE A 154 -25.73 -8.82 1.63
N LYS A 155 -25.25 -9.90 2.32
CA LYS A 155 -26.15 -10.92 2.90
C LYS A 155 -26.68 -10.53 4.27
N LEU A 156 -25.84 -9.95 5.14
CA LEU A 156 -26.19 -9.59 6.53
C LEU A 156 -26.66 -8.13 6.65
N ASP A 157 -26.39 -7.30 5.65
CA ASP A 157 -26.71 -5.85 5.66
C ASP A 157 -26.22 -5.10 6.89
N TRP A 158 -25.03 -5.50 7.41
CA TRP A 158 -24.41 -4.88 8.58
C TRP A 158 -23.59 -3.65 8.23
N PHE A 159 -23.06 -3.58 7.02
CA PHE A 159 -22.19 -2.51 6.53
C PHE A 159 -22.58 -2.08 5.12
N PRO A 160 -22.24 -0.85 4.69
CA PRO A 160 -22.52 -0.40 3.35
C PRO A 160 -21.67 -1.17 2.31
N LEU A 161 -22.21 -1.31 1.09
CA LEU A 161 -21.57 -2.02 -0.02
C LEU A 161 -20.32 -1.34 -0.60
N GLY A 162 -20.01 -0.14 -0.15
CA GLY A 162 -18.87 0.65 -0.62
C GLY A 162 -19.07 2.11 -0.23
N HIS A 163 -18.22 2.97 -0.75
CA HIS A 163 -18.13 4.39 -0.48
C HIS A 163 -17.43 4.78 0.83
N MET A 164 -16.94 6.03 0.87
CA MET A 164 -16.27 6.60 2.04
C MET A 164 -17.24 7.27 3.02
N SER A 165 -18.50 7.48 2.62
CA SER A 165 -19.55 8.13 3.38
C SER A 165 -20.92 7.80 2.82
N THR A 166 -21.91 7.61 3.66
CA THR A 166 -23.32 7.41 3.27
C THR A 166 -24.04 8.72 2.93
N GLY A 167 -23.35 9.86 3.05
CA GLY A 167 -23.87 11.18 2.70
C GLY A 167 -24.01 12.17 3.88
N THR A 168 -23.95 11.71 5.13
CA THR A 168 -23.93 12.62 6.31
C THR A 168 -22.60 13.35 6.45
N GLY A 169 -21.50 12.72 5.98
CA GLY A 169 -20.16 13.29 5.96
C GLY A 169 -19.51 13.49 7.32
N ASP A 170 -20.17 13.07 8.41
CA ASP A 170 -19.61 13.15 9.74
C ASP A 170 -18.55 12.07 10.00
N LEU A 171 -17.79 12.20 11.08
CA LEU A 171 -16.71 11.28 11.41
C LEU A 171 -17.23 9.86 11.71
N ALA A 172 -18.39 9.74 12.34
CA ALA A 172 -19.00 8.47 12.70
C ALA A 172 -19.40 7.68 11.43
N ASP A 173 -19.96 8.36 10.44
CA ASP A 173 -20.30 7.79 9.14
C ASP A 173 -19.06 7.31 8.39
N GLN A 174 -17.99 8.11 8.35
CA GLN A 174 -16.73 7.72 7.72
C GLN A 174 -16.12 6.46 8.39
N ILE A 175 -16.13 6.40 9.72
CA ILE A 175 -15.64 5.23 10.46
C ILE A 175 -16.50 4.00 10.13
N TYR A 176 -17.82 4.15 10.11
CA TYR A 176 -18.73 3.06 9.78
C TYR A 176 -18.48 2.49 8.38
N CYS A 177 -18.37 3.37 7.38
CA CYS A 177 -18.09 2.98 5.99
C CYS A 177 -16.69 2.32 5.84
N LEU A 178 -15.69 2.78 6.59
CA LEU A 178 -14.33 2.23 6.54
C LEU A 178 -14.15 0.97 7.40
N THR A 179 -15.08 0.64 8.29
CA THR A 179 -14.91 -0.49 9.22
C THR A 179 -14.67 -1.81 8.49
N LEU A 180 -15.48 -2.15 7.50
CA LEU A 180 -15.36 -3.41 6.77
C LEU A 180 -14.10 -3.47 5.88
N PRO A 181 -13.76 -2.44 5.09
CA PRO A 181 -12.49 -2.38 4.37
C PRO A 181 -11.26 -2.47 5.28
N VAL A 182 -11.25 -1.73 6.39
CA VAL A 182 -10.16 -1.75 7.38
C VAL A 182 -10.04 -3.14 8.02
N ALA A 183 -11.14 -3.75 8.44
CA ALA A 183 -11.14 -5.10 9.00
C ALA A 183 -10.59 -6.14 8.01
N THR A 184 -10.99 -6.03 6.74
CA THR A 184 -10.51 -6.91 5.66
C THR A 184 -9.00 -6.77 5.47
N LEU A 185 -8.51 -5.55 5.32
CA LEU A 185 -7.09 -5.30 5.12
C LEU A 185 -6.27 -5.64 6.39
N SER A 186 -6.84 -5.42 7.60
CA SER A 186 -6.24 -5.85 8.86
C SER A 186 -6.08 -7.36 8.93
N LEU A 187 -7.07 -8.13 8.49
CA LEU A 187 -7.01 -9.59 8.44
C LEU A 187 -5.91 -10.08 7.51
N ILE A 188 -5.80 -9.48 6.32
CA ILE A 188 -4.76 -9.82 5.35
C ILE A 188 -3.37 -9.51 5.93
N THR A 189 -3.19 -8.33 6.51
CA THR A 189 -1.94 -7.92 7.18
C THR A 189 -1.62 -8.86 8.34
N PHE A 190 -2.61 -9.16 9.19
CA PHE A 190 -2.46 -10.06 10.33
C PHE A 190 -1.91 -11.42 9.91
N THR A 191 -2.46 -12.06 8.87
CA THR A 191 -2.04 -13.40 8.46
C THR A 191 -0.58 -13.44 8.04
N GLY A 192 -0.11 -12.48 7.26
CA GLY A 192 1.28 -12.40 6.81
C GLY A 192 2.25 -12.14 7.97
N TYR A 193 1.95 -11.16 8.81
CA TYR A 193 2.78 -10.82 9.97
C TYR A 193 2.84 -11.95 11.00
N TYR A 194 1.71 -12.61 11.27
CA TYR A 194 1.63 -13.72 12.20
C TYR A 194 2.59 -14.85 11.84
N LEU A 195 2.60 -15.26 10.57
CA LEU A 195 3.45 -16.37 10.12
C LEU A 195 4.93 -16.06 10.32
N ILE A 196 5.36 -14.84 10.02
CA ILE A 196 6.74 -14.40 10.17
C ILE A 196 7.12 -14.28 11.65
N ILE A 197 6.29 -13.58 12.45
CA ILE A 197 6.56 -13.34 13.87
C ILE A 197 6.57 -14.65 14.66
N ARG A 198 5.59 -15.53 14.41
CA ARG A 198 5.56 -16.85 15.05
C ARG A 198 6.82 -17.66 14.74
N SER A 199 7.22 -17.71 13.46
CA SER A 199 8.42 -18.45 13.05
C SER A 199 9.70 -17.87 13.68
N ALA A 200 9.83 -16.55 13.69
CA ALA A 200 10.95 -15.88 14.33
C ALA A 200 10.99 -16.11 15.85
N THR A 201 9.81 -16.08 16.51
CA THR A 201 9.72 -16.37 17.95
C THR A 201 10.18 -17.78 18.27
N MET A 202 9.76 -18.77 17.47
CA MET A 202 10.21 -20.15 17.64
C MET A 202 11.74 -20.27 17.53
N GLN A 203 12.33 -19.64 16.50
CA GLN A 203 13.78 -19.67 16.31
C GLN A 203 14.51 -19.05 17.49
N ILE A 204 14.06 -17.90 18.01
CA ILE A 204 14.68 -17.26 19.17
C ILE A 204 14.56 -18.13 20.42
N CYS A 205 13.43 -18.80 20.64
CA CYS A 205 13.25 -19.69 21.80
C CYS A 205 14.18 -20.92 21.76
N GLU A 206 14.67 -21.31 20.59
CA GLU A 206 15.61 -22.43 20.38
C GLU A 206 17.08 -22.00 20.43
N GLU A 207 17.38 -20.68 20.50
CA GLU A 207 18.74 -20.16 20.56
C GLU A 207 19.47 -20.59 21.84
N HIS A 208 20.78 -20.85 21.69
CA HIS A 208 21.62 -21.35 22.79
C HIS A 208 21.63 -20.46 24.04
N PHE A 209 21.62 -19.14 23.86
CA PHE A 209 21.61 -18.21 24.99
C PHE A 209 20.33 -18.31 25.85
N ILE A 210 19.18 -18.61 25.23
CA ILE A 210 17.93 -18.85 25.98
C ILE A 210 18.02 -20.13 26.81
N GLN A 211 18.66 -21.18 26.28
CA GLN A 211 18.86 -22.42 27.00
C GLN A 211 19.78 -22.19 28.21
N VAL A 212 20.87 -21.46 28.02
CA VAL A 212 21.81 -21.10 29.13
C VAL A 212 21.11 -20.31 30.23
N GLU A 213 20.21 -19.36 29.88
CA GLU A 213 19.45 -18.61 30.88
C GLU A 213 18.50 -19.52 31.71
N ARG A 214 17.84 -20.47 31.05
CA ARG A 214 17.01 -21.46 31.74
C ARG A 214 17.83 -22.33 32.68
N GLU A 215 19.03 -22.75 32.26
CA GLU A 215 19.96 -23.51 33.09
C GLU A 215 20.45 -22.72 34.31
N HIS A 216 20.59 -21.37 34.17
CA HIS A 216 20.90 -20.47 35.29
C HIS A 216 19.70 -20.21 36.22
N GLY A 217 18.51 -20.75 35.90
CA GLY A 217 17.32 -20.66 36.74
C GLY A 217 16.50 -19.37 36.55
N PHE A 218 16.70 -18.63 35.46
CA PHE A 218 15.83 -17.51 35.13
C PHE A 218 14.42 -18.01 34.78
N ASP A 219 13.40 -17.28 35.25
CA ASP A 219 12.00 -17.59 34.98
C ASP A 219 11.64 -17.34 33.52
N ASP A 220 10.74 -18.16 32.96
CA ASP A 220 10.29 -18.04 31.57
C ASP A 220 9.67 -16.69 31.30
N ASP A 221 8.97 -16.04 32.25
CA ASP A 221 8.41 -14.70 32.07
C ASP A 221 9.51 -13.64 31.94
N TYR A 222 10.60 -13.78 32.67
CA TYR A 222 11.78 -12.92 32.53
C TYR A 222 12.43 -13.09 31.17
N ILE A 223 12.67 -14.32 30.74
CA ILE A 223 13.27 -14.65 29.45
C ILE A 223 12.40 -14.12 28.30
N ASN A 224 11.09 -14.34 28.35
CA ASN A 224 10.15 -13.91 27.32
C ASN A 224 10.09 -12.39 27.19
N SER A 225 10.06 -11.65 28.31
CA SER A 225 9.96 -10.18 28.29
C SER A 225 11.26 -9.49 27.92
N ASN A 226 12.40 -9.97 28.42
CA ASN A 226 13.68 -9.29 28.25
C ASN A 226 14.45 -9.72 27.00
N HIS A 227 14.26 -10.95 26.55
CA HIS A 227 15.02 -11.51 25.43
C HIS A 227 14.16 -11.78 24.22
N VAL A 228 13.07 -12.55 24.34
CA VAL A 228 12.23 -12.88 23.18
C VAL A 228 11.54 -11.64 22.62
N LEU A 229 10.80 -10.92 23.46
CA LEU A 229 10.06 -9.73 23.04
C LEU A 229 10.98 -8.64 22.46
N ARG A 230 12.15 -8.44 23.04
CA ARG A 230 13.11 -7.43 22.58
C ARG A 230 13.67 -7.77 21.19
N ASN A 231 14.05 -9.02 20.95
CA ASN A 231 14.55 -9.45 19.64
C ASN A 231 13.46 -9.41 18.57
N ILE A 232 12.25 -9.91 18.87
CA ILE A 232 11.11 -9.85 17.97
C ILE A 232 10.68 -8.39 17.71
N GLY A 233 10.73 -7.53 18.74
CA GLY A 233 10.42 -6.11 18.62
C GLY A 233 11.25 -5.40 17.56
N THR A 234 12.55 -5.64 17.50
CA THR A 234 13.44 -5.09 16.47
C THR A 234 13.02 -5.56 15.07
N GLN A 235 12.77 -6.85 14.90
CA GLN A 235 12.32 -7.42 13.62
C GLN A 235 10.93 -6.89 13.22
N PHE A 236 10.01 -6.79 14.18
CA PHE A 236 8.67 -6.23 13.95
C PHE A 236 8.72 -4.79 13.46
N VAL A 237 9.50 -3.93 14.09
CA VAL A 237 9.64 -2.53 13.68
C VAL A 237 10.21 -2.44 12.26
N SER A 238 11.16 -3.30 11.92
CA SER A 238 11.70 -3.42 10.57
C SER A 238 10.63 -3.73 9.53
N MET A 239 9.83 -4.75 9.82
CA MET A 239 8.72 -5.15 8.94
C MET A 239 7.65 -4.05 8.83
N PHE A 240 7.30 -3.43 9.97
CA PHE A 240 6.30 -2.37 10.03
C PHE A 240 6.74 -1.15 9.22
N ALA A 241 7.98 -0.74 9.34
CA ALA A 241 8.56 0.37 8.59
C ALA A 241 8.60 0.10 7.08
N LEU A 242 8.97 -1.11 6.65
CA LEU A 242 8.88 -1.52 5.24
C LEU A 242 7.45 -1.51 4.73
N SER A 243 6.49 -1.96 5.55
CA SER A 243 5.07 -1.97 5.18
C SER A 243 4.51 -0.56 5.03
N LEU A 244 4.96 0.42 5.82
CA LEU A 244 4.60 1.83 5.62
C LEU A 244 4.98 2.31 4.21
N GLY A 245 6.14 1.88 3.68
CA GLY A 245 6.55 2.19 2.31
C GLY A 245 5.65 1.58 1.23
N GLY A 246 5.23 0.33 1.44
CA GLY A 246 4.36 -0.40 0.50
C GLY A 246 2.86 -0.11 0.63
N MET A 247 2.45 0.69 1.62
CA MET A 247 1.05 0.91 2.00
C MET A 247 0.12 1.22 0.82
N ILE A 248 0.53 2.13 -0.03
CA ILE A 248 -0.34 2.70 -1.06
C ILE A 248 -0.55 1.72 -2.21
N SER A 249 0.51 1.02 -2.62
CA SER A 249 0.42 0.01 -3.68
C SER A 249 -0.31 -1.26 -3.22
N GLY A 250 -0.22 -1.62 -1.94
CA GLY A 250 -0.85 -2.83 -1.40
C GLY A 250 -2.37 -2.75 -1.23
N ALA A 251 -2.92 -1.56 -1.09
CA ALA A 251 -4.36 -1.37 -0.85
C ALA A 251 -5.19 -1.26 -2.13
N MET A 252 -4.58 -1.09 -3.31
CA MET A 252 -5.26 -0.83 -4.57
C MET A 252 -6.43 -1.79 -4.83
N ILE A 253 -6.21 -3.09 -4.66
CA ILE A 253 -7.24 -4.11 -4.92
C ILE A 253 -8.40 -3.99 -3.94
N ILE A 254 -8.12 -3.73 -2.67
CA ILE A 254 -9.15 -3.55 -1.64
C ILE A 254 -9.94 -2.26 -1.89
N GLU A 255 -9.29 -1.17 -2.29
CA GLU A 255 -9.96 0.07 -2.67
C GLU A 255 -10.94 -0.14 -3.84
N VAL A 256 -10.52 -0.90 -4.86
CA VAL A 256 -11.38 -1.22 -6.01
C VAL A 256 -12.55 -2.11 -5.58
N VAL A 257 -12.31 -3.17 -4.80
CA VAL A 257 -13.38 -4.10 -4.33
C VAL A 257 -14.43 -3.36 -3.50
N PHE A 258 -14.01 -2.43 -2.64
CA PHE A 258 -14.90 -1.66 -1.79
C PHE A 258 -15.32 -0.31 -2.40
N SER A 259 -14.99 -0.05 -3.67
CA SER A 259 -15.32 1.20 -4.38
C SER A 259 -14.91 2.47 -3.62
N LEU A 260 -13.74 2.45 -2.99
CA LEU A 260 -13.21 3.57 -2.24
C LEU A 260 -12.46 4.55 -3.15
N ASN A 261 -12.58 5.84 -2.89
CA ASN A 261 -11.92 6.89 -3.67
C ASN A 261 -10.43 7.09 -3.26
N GLY A 262 -9.69 5.97 -3.12
CA GLY A 262 -8.28 5.98 -2.80
C GLY A 262 -7.38 6.08 -4.03
N MET A 263 -6.08 6.16 -3.79
CA MET A 263 -5.05 6.28 -4.83
C MET A 263 -5.08 5.08 -5.80
N GLY A 264 -5.29 3.85 -5.29
CA GLY A 264 -5.34 2.66 -6.11
C GLY A 264 -6.51 2.65 -7.08
N ASN A 265 -7.70 3.10 -6.64
CA ASN A 265 -8.87 3.20 -7.50
C ASN A 265 -8.69 4.29 -8.57
N VAL A 266 -8.08 5.41 -8.21
CA VAL A 266 -7.73 6.48 -9.17
C VAL A 266 -6.76 5.98 -10.22
N VAL A 267 -5.72 5.24 -9.83
CA VAL A 267 -4.76 4.63 -10.77
C VAL A 267 -5.47 3.63 -11.69
N TYR A 268 -6.31 2.75 -11.14
CA TYR A 268 -7.06 1.79 -11.93
C TYR A 268 -7.96 2.46 -12.98
N SER A 269 -8.72 3.48 -12.57
CA SER A 269 -9.60 4.25 -13.45
C SER A 269 -8.82 5.00 -14.51
N ALA A 270 -7.70 5.64 -14.14
CA ALA A 270 -6.85 6.36 -15.05
C ALA A 270 -6.20 5.46 -16.11
N ILE A 271 -5.76 4.24 -15.73
CA ILE A 271 -5.22 3.25 -16.68
C ILE A 271 -6.30 2.82 -17.65
N SER A 272 -7.51 2.53 -17.17
CA SER A 272 -8.65 2.11 -18.00
C SER A 272 -9.08 3.20 -18.99
N ALA A 273 -8.91 4.46 -18.62
CA ALA A 273 -9.28 5.63 -19.42
C ALA A 273 -8.11 6.21 -20.24
N SER A 274 -6.90 5.64 -20.15
CA SER A 274 -5.66 6.18 -20.76
C SER A 274 -5.38 7.65 -20.38
N ASP A 275 -5.70 8.02 -19.12
CA ASP A 275 -5.49 9.38 -18.60
C ASP A 275 -4.02 9.58 -18.19
N TYR A 276 -3.18 9.94 -19.16
CA TYR A 276 -1.73 10.02 -18.97
C TYR A 276 -1.28 10.93 -17.82
N PRO A 277 -1.81 12.17 -17.68
CA PRO A 277 -1.42 13.04 -16.57
C PRO A 277 -1.70 12.42 -15.20
N VAL A 278 -2.85 11.77 -15.04
CA VAL A 278 -3.22 11.10 -13.78
C VAL A 278 -2.34 9.89 -13.51
N ILE A 279 -2.09 9.03 -14.52
CA ILE A 279 -1.21 7.88 -14.39
C ILE A 279 0.19 8.33 -13.95
N GLN A 280 0.77 9.28 -14.66
CA GLN A 280 2.12 9.79 -14.40
C GLN A 280 2.22 10.45 -13.02
N GLY A 281 1.26 11.33 -12.71
CA GLY A 281 1.18 11.98 -11.40
C GLY A 281 1.05 10.97 -10.25
N ALA A 282 0.17 9.98 -10.39
CA ALA A 282 -0.06 8.96 -9.38
C ALA A 282 1.21 8.13 -9.11
N PHE A 283 1.93 7.68 -10.14
CA PHE A 283 3.18 6.95 -9.96
C PHE A 283 4.25 7.79 -9.27
N ILE A 284 4.31 9.11 -9.52
CA ILE A 284 5.23 10.01 -8.82
C ILE A 284 4.84 10.14 -7.35
N PHE A 285 3.55 10.34 -7.04
CA PHE A 285 3.06 10.39 -5.66
C PHE A 285 3.35 9.11 -4.89
N ILE A 286 3.09 7.95 -5.51
CA ILE A 286 3.39 6.63 -4.92
C ILE A 286 4.90 6.50 -4.68
N THR A 287 5.73 6.82 -5.67
CA THR A 287 7.19 6.74 -5.54
C THR A 287 7.71 7.66 -4.43
N ALA A 288 7.24 8.90 -4.38
CA ALA A 288 7.60 9.86 -3.34
C ALA A 288 7.20 9.34 -1.94
N SER A 289 6.01 8.75 -1.82
CA SER A 289 5.52 8.17 -0.57
C SER A 289 6.34 6.97 -0.10
N VAL A 290 6.72 6.08 -1.03
CA VAL A 290 7.62 4.95 -0.73
C VAL A 290 8.99 5.44 -0.27
N LEU A 291 9.55 6.44 -0.95
CA LEU A 291 10.84 7.02 -0.56
C LEU A 291 10.77 7.69 0.81
N LEU A 292 9.71 8.44 1.08
CA LEU A 292 9.49 9.07 2.39
C LEU A 292 9.34 8.03 3.50
N ALA A 293 8.56 6.98 3.26
CA ALA A 293 8.37 5.91 4.23
C ALA A 293 9.67 5.13 4.49
N ASN A 294 10.46 4.84 3.45
CA ASN A 294 11.77 4.21 3.60
C ASN A 294 12.73 5.11 4.40
N PHE A 295 12.71 6.42 4.16
CA PHE A 295 13.51 7.36 4.93
C PHE A 295 13.09 7.38 6.41
N ILE A 296 11.80 7.38 6.71
CA ILE A 296 11.27 7.25 8.07
C ILE A 296 11.71 5.92 8.69
N ALA A 297 11.66 4.84 7.91
CA ALA A 297 12.11 3.51 8.33
C ALA A 297 13.59 3.51 8.71
N GLU A 298 14.48 4.12 7.91
CA GLU A 298 15.91 4.24 8.22
C GLU A 298 16.16 5.00 9.52
N ILE A 299 15.42 6.08 9.78
CA ILE A 299 15.49 6.81 11.05
C ILE A 299 15.08 5.93 12.22
N LEU A 300 13.98 5.21 12.10
CA LEU A 300 13.49 4.29 13.14
C LEU A 300 14.50 3.17 13.42
N TYR A 301 15.11 2.59 12.38
CA TYR A 301 16.19 1.60 12.53
C TYR A 301 17.37 2.15 13.31
N SER A 302 17.84 3.33 12.95
CA SER A 302 18.98 3.98 13.62
C SER A 302 18.73 4.24 15.11
N ILE A 303 17.48 4.52 15.50
CA ILE A 303 17.08 4.74 16.90
C ILE A 303 16.97 3.42 17.67
N LEU A 304 16.46 2.35 17.04
CA LEU A 304 16.16 1.09 17.71
C LEU A 304 17.32 0.12 17.76
N ASP A 305 18.19 0.13 16.76
CA ASP A 305 19.40 -0.70 16.74
C ASP A 305 20.65 0.12 16.38
N PRO A 306 21.30 0.71 17.38
CA PRO A 306 22.53 1.50 17.16
C PRO A 306 23.69 0.67 16.60
N ARG A 307 23.62 -0.67 16.59
CA ARG A 307 24.66 -1.53 16.01
C ARG A 307 24.69 -1.48 14.48
N ILE A 308 23.58 -1.09 13.85
CA ILE A 308 23.48 -0.94 12.39
C ILE A 308 24.17 0.35 11.91
N SER A 309 24.28 1.38 12.77
CA SER A 309 24.92 2.65 12.42
C SER A 309 26.42 2.55 12.25
N ASP A 310 27.10 1.59 12.89
CA ASP A 310 28.56 1.43 12.85
C ASP A 310 29.04 0.46 11.76
N GLY A 311 28.14 -0.23 11.07
CA GLY A 311 28.40 -1.17 9.98
C GLY A 311 28.38 -0.54 8.60
N GLY A 312 28.83 0.69 8.44
CA GLY A 312 29.01 1.35 7.14
C GLY A 312 30.06 0.65 6.29
N VAL A 313 29.68 -0.29 5.42
CA VAL A 313 30.47 -0.73 4.27
C VAL A 313 29.84 -0.22 2.99
#